data_38038ccb5c220e88367484a6d7e09dd1
#
_entry.id   38038ccb5c220e88367484a6d7e09dd1
#
_cell.length_a   1.000
_cell.length_b   1.000
_cell.length_c   1.000
_cell.angle_alpha   90.00
_cell.angle_beta   90.00
_cell.angle_gamma   90.00
#
_symmetry.space_group_name_H-M   'P 1'
#
loop_
_entity.id
_entity.type
_entity.pdbx_description
1 polymer ?
#
loop_
_entity_poly.entity_id
_entity_poly.type
_entity_poly.pdbx_seq_one_letter_code
_entity_poly.pdbx_strand_id
1 'polypeptide(L)'
;MFHKNSSGLPDRMLDGLVREIVDHTSAVIYVKDLSYRYLLINRQFEKLFGISCEAMLGKTDYDIFPSEVSDGFRKNDVFVAKTGESIECEEIAPHLDGPHTYLSVKFALRDDEGRVFAVAGISTDITDRLRSRHEIESLRRRYELILSCVGDGVCGLDADGRVVFLNPAAERMLGYEASELHGQCRKNFVVERRNSIRECPVEAVLNGGDARQVTDAVFRHKNGSHVPVEYVASPIQDGDRPIGVVITFRDVSDRIQRLRAEQEMLTARTVQQALYPKFDPVVAGFEISGTTHPASLTSGDYYDFITTTDGALVIVVGDVSGHGLGPALEMVETRASLRTILHYETDIGVALSRLNHVLSNDLPEGMFVTLFAVRLDPRRQSMVYTSAGHQANILFHSDEVSRLDSTGTVLGISDENPFETAAEIPLHSGDLIVLATDGIMEQMSPPNEHGETELFGWNRTMQSVREHRHRPAKEILNRLCHDVRRFADGASQKDDVTAVIIKVL
;
A
#
# COMPACT_ATOMS: atom_id res chain seq x y z
N MET A 1 54.78 70.21 -30.15
CA MET A 1 55.69 69.42 -29.32
C MET A 1 55.15 68.01 -29.29
N PHE A 2 55.83 67.08 -29.98
CA PHE A 2 55.38 65.69 -30.09
C PHE A 2 55.64 64.91 -28.79
N HIS A 3 54.62 64.44 -28.13
CA HIS A 3 54.80 63.51 -27.02
C HIS A 3 55.39 62.20 -27.55
N LYS A 4 56.63 61.89 -27.16
CA LYS A 4 57.24 60.59 -27.38
C LYS A 4 56.47 59.56 -26.55
N ASN A 5 55.80 58.60 -27.23
CA ASN A 5 55.25 57.41 -26.61
C ASN A 5 56.37 56.64 -25.88
N SER A 6 56.13 56.26 -24.65
CA SER A 6 57.05 55.53 -23.77
C SER A 6 57.36 54.06 -24.24
N SER A 7 56.70 53.57 -25.27
CA SER A 7 56.85 52.20 -25.84
C SER A 7 57.85 52.05 -26.96
N GLY A 8 58.35 53.18 -27.54
CA GLY A 8 59.39 53.15 -28.63
C GLY A 8 58.89 52.62 -29.98
N LEU A 9 57.60 52.29 -30.10
CA LEU A 9 56.99 51.83 -31.35
C LEU A 9 56.40 53.02 -32.15
N PRO A 10 56.51 53.01 -33.51
CA PRO A 10 55.83 54.03 -34.35
C PRO A 10 54.33 53.96 -34.18
N ASP A 11 53.62 55.08 -34.13
CA ASP A 11 52.16 55.17 -33.91
C ASP A 11 51.39 54.26 -34.88
N ARG A 12 51.76 54.17 -36.16
CA ARG A 12 51.14 53.24 -37.13
C ARG A 12 51.32 51.74 -36.77
N MET A 13 52.40 51.41 -36.08
CA MET A 13 52.65 50.00 -35.66
C MET A 13 51.89 49.68 -34.39
N LEU A 14 51.64 50.62 -33.51
CA LEU A 14 50.81 50.47 -32.31
C LEU A 14 49.32 50.30 -32.69
N ASP A 15 48.83 51.14 -33.61
CA ASP A 15 47.47 51.02 -34.16
C ASP A 15 47.22 49.66 -34.80
N GLY A 16 48.19 49.18 -35.58
CA GLY A 16 48.13 47.82 -36.21
C GLY A 16 48.07 46.71 -35.15
N LEU A 17 48.91 46.79 -34.11
CA LEU A 17 48.97 45.80 -33.06
C LEU A 17 47.66 45.75 -32.24
N VAL A 18 47.11 46.90 -31.87
CA VAL A 18 45.83 46.99 -31.13
C VAL A 18 44.71 46.36 -31.97
N ARG A 19 44.66 46.70 -33.27
CA ARG A 19 43.63 46.13 -34.17
C ARG A 19 43.76 44.60 -34.32
N GLU A 20 44.96 44.07 -34.46
CA GLU A 20 45.19 42.63 -34.51
C GLU A 20 44.76 41.93 -33.22
N ILE A 21 45.04 42.48 -32.05
CA ILE A 21 44.61 41.94 -30.75
C ILE A 21 43.08 41.95 -30.64
N VAL A 22 42.42 43.05 -31.02
CA VAL A 22 40.97 43.20 -30.93
C VAL A 22 40.26 42.27 -31.93
N ASP A 23 40.83 42.03 -33.11
CA ASP A 23 40.26 41.18 -34.15
C ASP A 23 40.45 39.67 -33.92
N HIS A 24 41.46 39.29 -33.13
CA HIS A 24 41.71 37.88 -32.79
C HIS A 24 41.04 37.43 -31.49
N THR A 25 40.35 38.30 -30.75
CA THR A 25 39.57 37.89 -29.59
C THR A 25 38.29 37.22 -29.99
N SER A 26 37.81 36.22 -29.18
CA SER A 26 36.50 35.60 -29.32
C SER A 26 35.36 36.47 -28.78
N ALA A 27 35.66 37.52 -28.04
CA ALA A 27 34.68 38.48 -27.55
C ALA A 27 34.26 39.48 -28.67
N VAL A 28 33.03 39.90 -28.62
CA VAL A 28 32.53 41.01 -29.44
C VAL A 28 33.04 42.30 -28.80
N ILE A 29 33.73 43.14 -29.61
CA ILE A 29 34.24 44.44 -29.17
C ILE A 29 33.68 45.51 -30.09
N TYR A 30 33.20 46.56 -29.48
CA TYR A 30 32.70 47.72 -30.19
C TYR A 30 32.95 49.03 -29.42
N VAL A 31 32.96 50.16 -30.19
CA VAL A 31 33.02 51.49 -29.64
C VAL A 31 31.93 52.31 -30.32
N LYS A 32 31.20 53.11 -29.52
CA LYS A 32 30.16 54.02 -29.99
C LYS A 32 30.46 55.46 -29.50
N ASP A 33 30.12 56.46 -30.34
CA ASP A 33 30.17 57.86 -29.95
C ASP A 33 29.07 58.19 -28.89
N LEU A 34 29.01 59.47 -28.44
CA LEU A 34 28.00 59.93 -27.50
C LEU A 34 26.60 60.08 -28.11
N SER A 35 26.48 59.94 -29.42
CA SER A 35 25.20 59.77 -30.11
C SER A 35 24.86 58.28 -30.30
N TYR A 36 25.67 57.42 -29.71
CA TYR A 36 25.56 55.93 -29.75
C TYR A 36 25.63 55.33 -31.12
N ARG A 37 26.42 55.97 -32.00
CA ARG A 37 26.75 55.49 -33.33
C ARG A 37 28.06 54.70 -33.27
N TYR A 38 28.10 53.57 -33.92
CA TYR A 38 29.30 52.72 -33.96
C TYR A 38 30.47 53.44 -34.67
N LEU A 39 31.56 53.51 -33.93
CA LEU A 39 32.85 54.04 -34.40
C LEU A 39 33.80 52.91 -34.74
N LEU A 40 33.67 51.78 -34.06
CA LEU A 40 34.50 50.60 -34.27
C LEU A 40 33.73 49.34 -33.93
N ILE A 41 33.92 48.30 -34.71
CA ILE A 41 33.58 46.90 -34.36
C ILE A 41 34.76 46.02 -34.69
N ASN A 42 34.91 44.92 -33.98
CA ASN A 42 35.94 43.92 -34.28
C ASN A 42 35.43 42.85 -35.24
N ARG A 43 36.36 42.04 -35.78
CA ARG A 43 36.06 40.95 -36.68
C ARG A 43 35.08 39.92 -36.13
N GLN A 44 35.04 39.69 -34.79
CA GLN A 44 34.07 38.82 -34.15
C GLN A 44 32.64 39.34 -34.29
N PHE A 45 32.45 40.66 -34.13
CA PHE A 45 31.14 41.30 -34.37
C PHE A 45 30.70 41.08 -35.84
N GLU A 46 31.59 41.35 -36.82
CA GLU A 46 31.28 41.13 -38.25
C GLU A 46 30.86 39.70 -38.53
N LYS A 47 31.61 38.73 -37.99
CA LYS A 47 31.38 37.29 -38.18
C LYS A 47 30.03 36.84 -37.59
N LEU A 48 29.66 37.29 -36.40
CA LEU A 48 28.46 36.87 -35.71
C LEU A 48 27.19 37.50 -36.24
N PHE A 49 27.23 38.78 -36.60
CA PHE A 49 26.06 39.51 -37.08
C PHE A 49 25.99 39.66 -38.61
N GLY A 50 27.00 39.19 -39.35
CA GLY A 50 27.04 39.21 -40.81
C GLY A 50 27.11 40.62 -41.42
N ILE A 51 27.63 41.60 -40.66
CA ILE A 51 27.67 43.04 -41.04
C ILE A 51 29.13 43.47 -41.06
N SER A 52 29.63 44.02 -42.19
CA SER A 52 31.00 44.53 -42.28
C SER A 52 31.17 45.80 -41.44
N CYS A 53 32.41 46.06 -41.00
CA CYS A 53 32.75 47.25 -40.26
C CYS A 53 32.36 48.51 -41.06
N GLU A 54 32.63 48.54 -42.35
CA GLU A 54 32.28 49.69 -43.20
C GLU A 54 30.78 49.96 -43.26
N ALA A 55 29.97 48.89 -43.29
CA ALA A 55 28.51 48.99 -43.29
C ALA A 55 27.93 49.38 -41.92
N MET A 56 28.72 49.17 -40.84
CA MET A 56 28.30 49.43 -39.44
C MET A 56 28.62 50.84 -38.97
N LEU A 57 29.69 51.44 -39.49
CA LEU A 57 30.12 52.79 -39.09
C LEU A 57 29.01 53.81 -39.24
N GLY A 58 28.76 54.59 -38.16
CA GLY A 58 27.76 55.62 -38.09
C GLY A 58 26.32 55.16 -37.88
N LYS A 59 26.05 53.85 -37.87
CA LYS A 59 24.75 53.27 -37.53
C LYS A 59 24.59 53.16 -36.02
N THR A 60 23.35 53.01 -35.56
CA THR A 60 22.97 52.76 -34.18
C THR A 60 22.48 51.29 -34.01
N ASP A 61 22.26 50.85 -32.77
CA ASP A 61 21.68 49.55 -32.49
C ASP A 61 20.31 49.35 -33.15
N TYR A 62 19.50 50.41 -33.24
CA TYR A 62 18.17 50.36 -33.87
C TYR A 62 18.17 50.11 -35.37
N ASP A 63 19.31 50.34 -36.01
CA ASP A 63 19.48 50.06 -37.48
C ASP A 63 19.72 48.57 -37.74
N ILE A 64 19.97 47.77 -36.68
CA ILE A 64 20.49 46.40 -36.80
C ILE A 64 19.66 45.42 -35.98
N PHE A 65 19.32 45.78 -34.78
CA PHE A 65 18.59 44.91 -33.82
C PHE A 65 17.16 45.39 -33.65
N PRO A 66 16.24 44.46 -33.27
CA PRO A 66 14.88 44.84 -32.87
C PRO A 66 14.86 45.91 -31.77
N SER A 67 13.85 46.76 -31.79
CA SER A 67 13.77 47.92 -30.88
C SER A 67 13.87 47.53 -29.39
N GLU A 68 13.23 46.39 -29.00
CA GLU A 68 13.30 45.93 -27.62
C GLU A 68 14.71 45.57 -27.17
N VAL A 69 15.51 44.96 -28.01
CA VAL A 69 16.92 44.64 -27.75
C VAL A 69 17.76 45.92 -27.69
N SER A 70 17.54 46.80 -28.68
CA SER A 70 18.23 48.07 -28.82
C SER A 70 17.99 48.98 -27.63
N ASP A 71 16.76 48.98 -27.08
CA ASP A 71 16.43 49.74 -25.88
C ASP A 71 17.26 49.28 -24.65
N GLY A 72 17.45 47.95 -24.51
CA GLY A 72 18.31 47.38 -23.46
C GLY A 72 19.77 47.83 -23.62
N PHE A 73 20.32 47.70 -24.79
CA PHE A 73 21.72 48.16 -25.09
C PHE A 73 21.88 49.66 -24.85
N ARG A 74 20.93 50.47 -25.36
CA ARG A 74 20.91 51.92 -25.21
C ARG A 74 20.87 52.38 -23.77
N LYS A 75 20.05 51.71 -22.94
CA LYS A 75 19.93 52.02 -21.51
C LYS A 75 21.29 51.90 -20.81
N ASN A 76 22.02 50.84 -21.09
CA ASN A 76 23.33 50.58 -20.49
C ASN A 76 24.39 51.55 -21.05
N ASP A 77 24.40 51.83 -22.35
CA ASP A 77 25.33 52.77 -22.97
C ASP A 77 25.10 54.22 -22.43
N VAL A 78 23.84 54.63 -22.26
CA VAL A 78 23.47 55.92 -21.67
C VAL A 78 23.97 56.05 -20.23
N PHE A 79 23.86 55.00 -19.46
CA PHE A 79 24.35 54.98 -18.07
C PHE A 79 25.86 55.24 -18.06
N VAL A 80 26.62 54.45 -18.80
CA VAL A 80 28.09 54.58 -18.92
C VAL A 80 28.52 55.95 -19.41
N ALA A 81 27.84 56.45 -20.45
CA ALA A 81 28.17 57.78 -21.01
C ALA A 81 27.94 58.93 -20.03
N LYS A 82 26.89 58.88 -19.20
CA LYS A 82 26.52 59.91 -18.22
C LYS A 82 27.33 59.86 -16.94
N THR A 83 27.56 58.64 -16.40
CA THR A 83 28.25 58.48 -15.11
C THR A 83 29.76 58.38 -15.27
N GLY A 84 30.23 57.91 -16.44
CA GLY A 84 31.61 57.55 -16.68
C GLY A 84 32.10 56.32 -15.90
N GLU A 85 31.17 55.57 -15.26
CA GLU A 85 31.44 54.32 -14.54
C GLU A 85 31.28 53.12 -15.48
N SER A 86 32.08 52.08 -15.27
CA SER A 86 31.93 50.81 -15.99
C SER A 86 30.82 49.98 -15.39
N ILE A 87 30.11 49.23 -16.24
CA ILE A 87 29.11 48.25 -15.81
C ILE A 87 29.41 46.89 -16.40
N GLU A 88 29.06 45.85 -15.64
CA GLU A 88 28.97 44.48 -16.13
C GLU A 88 27.50 44.08 -16.09
N CYS A 89 26.99 43.58 -17.23
CA CYS A 89 25.58 43.20 -17.37
C CYS A 89 25.40 42.06 -18.35
N GLU A 90 24.35 41.28 -18.17
CA GLU A 90 23.92 40.29 -19.15
C GLU A 90 23.02 40.96 -20.19
N GLU A 91 23.32 40.75 -21.45
CA GLU A 91 22.55 41.26 -22.60
C GLU A 91 22.20 40.13 -23.54
N ILE A 92 21.00 40.18 -24.11
CA ILE A 92 20.56 39.16 -25.10
C ILE A 92 20.63 39.77 -26.48
N ALA A 93 21.35 39.12 -27.36
CA ALA A 93 21.43 39.48 -28.80
C ALA A 93 20.81 38.38 -29.65
N PRO A 94 20.01 38.74 -30.69
CA PRO A 94 19.47 37.76 -31.63
C PRO A 94 20.54 37.30 -32.61
N HIS A 95 20.63 35.97 -32.81
CA HIS A 95 21.45 35.33 -33.79
C HIS A 95 20.58 34.52 -34.78
N LEU A 96 21.17 33.99 -35.84
CA LEU A 96 20.45 33.15 -36.81
C LEU A 96 19.96 31.82 -36.21
N ASP A 97 20.66 31.31 -35.23
CA ASP A 97 20.37 30.06 -34.53
C ASP A 97 19.57 30.26 -33.22
N GLY A 98 19.18 31.49 -32.91
CA GLY A 98 18.38 31.84 -31.72
C GLY A 98 19.00 32.94 -30.87
N PRO A 99 18.38 33.31 -29.76
CA PRO A 99 18.93 34.33 -28.86
C PRO A 99 20.17 33.80 -28.13
N HIS A 100 21.22 34.63 -28.12
CA HIS A 100 22.45 34.38 -27.35
C HIS A 100 22.59 35.37 -26.18
N THR A 101 23.08 34.88 -25.06
CA THR A 101 23.32 35.69 -23.86
C THR A 101 24.78 36.04 -23.79
N TYR A 102 25.01 37.33 -23.69
CA TYR A 102 26.34 37.92 -23.58
C TYR A 102 26.57 38.51 -22.16
N LEU A 103 27.74 38.21 -21.61
CA LEU A 103 28.26 39.00 -20.49
C LEU A 103 29.01 40.20 -21.03
N SER A 104 28.43 41.38 -20.92
CA SER A 104 28.91 42.63 -21.49
C SER A 104 29.53 43.50 -20.40
N VAL A 105 30.78 43.87 -20.63
CA VAL A 105 31.45 44.92 -19.84
C VAL A 105 31.49 46.18 -20.68
N LYS A 106 30.80 47.23 -20.22
CA LYS A 106 30.75 48.50 -20.89
C LYS A 106 31.47 49.57 -20.08
N PHE A 107 32.26 50.44 -20.73
CA PHE A 107 33.06 51.46 -20.06
C PHE A 107 33.22 52.70 -20.92
N ALA A 108 33.44 53.84 -20.28
CA ALA A 108 33.65 55.11 -20.95
C ALA A 108 35.09 55.30 -21.39
N LEU A 109 35.26 55.75 -22.64
CA LEU A 109 36.55 56.19 -23.15
C LEU A 109 36.65 57.71 -22.94
N ARG A 110 37.85 58.19 -22.48
CA ARG A 110 38.10 59.60 -22.12
C ARG A 110 39.20 60.19 -22.97
N ASP A 111 39.05 61.49 -23.28
CA ASP A 111 40.09 62.25 -23.93
C ASP A 111 41.19 62.68 -22.94
N ASP A 112 42.23 63.38 -23.44
CA ASP A 112 43.35 63.85 -22.64
C ASP A 112 42.93 64.87 -21.55
N GLU A 113 41.75 65.45 -21.64
CA GLU A 113 41.14 66.33 -20.64
C GLU A 113 40.21 65.59 -19.67
N GLY A 114 40.12 64.28 -19.78
CA GLY A 114 39.31 63.40 -18.90
C GLY A 114 37.82 63.39 -19.22
N ARG A 115 37.36 64.01 -20.32
CA ARG A 115 35.96 64.06 -20.73
C ARG A 115 35.63 62.76 -21.47
N VAL A 116 34.45 62.22 -21.20
CA VAL A 116 33.94 61.04 -21.93
C VAL A 116 33.65 61.46 -23.36
N PHE A 117 34.23 60.75 -24.34
CA PHE A 117 33.98 60.99 -25.77
C PHE A 117 33.36 59.80 -26.49
N ALA A 118 33.42 58.60 -25.88
CA ALA A 118 32.85 57.36 -26.43
C ALA A 118 32.53 56.33 -25.34
N VAL A 119 31.71 55.32 -25.68
CA VAL A 119 31.43 54.13 -24.87
C VAL A 119 32.00 52.93 -25.61
N ALA A 120 32.78 52.12 -24.94
CA ALA A 120 33.27 50.85 -25.43
C ALA A 120 32.55 49.67 -24.72
N GLY A 121 32.34 48.58 -25.44
CA GLY A 121 31.79 47.35 -24.89
C GLY A 121 32.63 46.15 -25.33
N ILE A 122 32.81 45.25 -24.36
CA ILE A 122 33.38 43.89 -24.59
C ILE A 122 32.33 42.91 -24.13
N SER A 123 31.81 42.09 -25.08
CA SER A 123 30.71 41.18 -24.81
C SER A 123 31.16 39.75 -25.10
N THR A 124 31.15 38.91 -24.10
CA THR A 124 31.51 37.46 -24.19
C THR A 124 30.25 36.63 -24.23
N ASP A 125 30.14 35.76 -25.24
CA ASP A 125 29.04 34.82 -25.31
C ASP A 125 29.16 33.78 -24.20
N ILE A 126 28.13 33.68 -23.36
CA ILE A 126 28.03 32.73 -22.24
C ILE A 126 26.91 31.73 -22.44
N THR A 127 26.28 31.68 -23.59
CA THR A 127 25.08 30.85 -23.87
C THR A 127 25.33 29.39 -23.61
N ASP A 128 26.39 28.80 -24.15
CA ASP A 128 26.68 27.38 -23.94
C ASP A 128 27.02 27.04 -22.49
N ARG A 129 27.68 27.95 -21.81
CA ARG A 129 27.99 27.80 -20.39
C ARG A 129 26.70 27.79 -19.54
N LEU A 130 25.74 28.68 -19.83
CA LEU A 130 24.45 28.73 -19.16
C LEU A 130 23.59 27.51 -19.49
N ARG A 131 23.58 27.08 -20.77
CA ARG A 131 22.86 25.87 -21.21
C ARG A 131 23.36 24.63 -20.46
N SER A 132 24.67 24.39 -20.45
CA SER A 132 25.30 23.25 -19.77
C SER A 132 25.00 23.22 -18.28
N ARG A 133 25.06 24.40 -17.63
CA ARG A 133 24.73 24.52 -16.21
C ARG A 133 23.26 24.18 -15.94
N HIS A 134 22.35 24.69 -16.76
CA HIS A 134 20.92 24.44 -16.64
C HIS A 134 20.59 22.95 -16.88
N GLU A 135 21.27 22.32 -17.82
CA GLU A 135 21.11 20.88 -18.09
C GLU A 135 21.55 20.02 -16.90
N ILE A 136 22.72 20.33 -16.31
CA ILE A 136 23.20 19.63 -15.10
C ILE A 136 22.23 19.82 -13.93
N GLU A 137 21.75 21.02 -13.67
CA GLU A 137 20.80 21.31 -12.61
C GLU A 137 19.45 20.59 -12.85
N SER A 138 18.98 20.56 -14.09
CA SER A 138 17.76 19.87 -14.51
C SER A 138 17.87 18.34 -14.32
N LEU A 139 18.98 17.74 -14.74
CA LEU A 139 19.26 16.32 -14.56
C LEU A 139 19.34 15.95 -13.07
N ARG A 140 20.07 16.73 -12.28
CA ARG A 140 20.18 16.53 -10.83
C ARG A 140 18.81 16.55 -10.16
N ARG A 141 17.99 17.57 -10.45
CA ARG A 141 16.64 17.69 -9.91
C ARG A 141 15.75 16.51 -10.31
N ARG A 142 15.89 16.05 -11.55
CA ARG A 142 15.17 14.89 -12.05
C ARG A 142 15.53 13.61 -11.27
N TYR A 143 16.82 13.39 -11.02
CA TYR A 143 17.27 12.24 -10.21
C TYR A 143 16.78 12.31 -8.76
N GLU A 144 16.85 13.47 -8.13
CA GLU A 144 16.33 13.70 -6.78
C GLU A 144 14.81 13.40 -6.70
N LEU A 145 14.03 13.85 -7.69
CA LEU A 145 12.59 13.56 -7.77
C LEU A 145 12.33 12.06 -7.95
N ILE A 146 13.05 11.37 -8.83
CA ILE A 146 12.88 9.93 -9.03
C ILE A 146 13.13 9.19 -7.71
N LEU A 147 14.24 9.46 -7.04
CA LEU A 147 14.61 8.83 -5.78
C LEU A 147 13.63 9.15 -4.64
N SER A 148 12.99 10.32 -4.66
CA SER A 148 11.95 10.68 -3.68
C SER A 148 10.63 9.96 -3.88
N CYS A 149 10.30 9.56 -5.12
CA CYS A 149 9.08 8.83 -5.44
C CYS A 149 9.18 7.32 -5.19
N VAL A 150 10.40 6.78 -5.01
CA VAL A 150 10.60 5.35 -4.69
C VAL A 150 10.12 5.08 -3.27
N GLY A 151 9.21 4.13 -3.12
CA GLY A 151 8.67 3.71 -1.82
C GLY A 151 9.66 2.90 -0.98
N ASP A 152 10.63 2.24 -1.62
CA ASP A 152 11.68 1.49 -0.94
C ASP A 152 12.79 2.43 -0.46
N GLY A 153 13.42 2.09 0.66
CA GLY A 153 14.59 2.80 1.16
C GLY A 153 15.79 2.57 0.23
N VAL A 154 16.47 3.64 -0.15
CA VAL A 154 17.71 3.58 -0.95
C VAL A 154 18.83 4.24 -0.17
N CYS A 155 19.91 3.51 0.05
CA CYS A 155 21.13 3.97 0.72
C CYS A 155 22.33 3.72 -0.17
N GLY A 156 23.09 4.76 -0.50
CA GLY A 156 24.37 4.67 -1.18
C GLY A 156 25.52 4.64 -0.17
N LEU A 157 26.46 3.75 -0.39
CA LEU A 157 27.71 3.64 0.39
C LEU A 157 28.91 3.87 -0.52
N ASP A 158 29.95 4.50 0.00
CA ASP A 158 31.26 4.57 -0.64
C ASP A 158 32.03 3.24 -0.53
N ALA A 159 33.25 3.20 -1.07
CA ALA A 159 34.12 2.04 -1.05
C ALA A 159 34.53 1.60 0.39
N ASP A 160 34.48 2.51 1.35
CA ASP A 160 34.76 2.23 2.77
C ASP A 160 33.50 1.81 3.56
N GLY A 161 32.34 1.73 2.89
CA GLY A 161 31.07 1.37 3.49
C GLY A 161 30.45 2.47 4.34
N ARG A 162 30.79 3.74 4.05
CA ARG A 162 30.18 4.92 4.66
C ARG A 162 29.01 5.42 3.83
N VAL A 163 28.01 5.93 4.49
CA VAL A 163 26.81 6.45 3.85
C VAL A 163 27.14 7.73 3.08
N VAL A 164 26.83 7.76 1.78
CA VAL A 164 26.95 8.94 0.92
C VAL A 164 25.60 9.49 0.49
N PHE A 165 24.55 8.68 0.58
CA PHE A 165 23.21 9.07 0.14
C PHE A 165 22.14 8.26 0.88
N LEU A 166 21.03 8.92 1.24
CA LEU A 166 19.75 8.31 1.60
C LEU A 166 18.62 8.99 0.85
N ASN A 167 17.64 8.18 0.39
CA ASN A 167 16.42 8.76 -0.13
C ASN A 167 15.42 9.03 1.02
N PRO A 168 14.37 9.85 0.80
CA PRO A 168 13.37 10.17 1.83
C PRO A 168 12.62 8.95 2.40
N ALA A 169 12.49 7.85 1.63
CA ALA A 169 11.91 6.62 2.13
C ALA A 169 12.81 5.95 3.17
N ALA A 170 14.14 5.91 2.94
CA ALA A 170 15.11 5.39 3.90
C ALA A 170 15.12 6.21 5.18
N GLU A 171 15.05 7.54 5.08
CA GLU A 171 14.96 8.43 6.25
C GLU A 171 13.75 8.11 7.12
N ARG A 172 12.57 7.96 6.50
CA ARG A 172 11.32 7.60 7.21
C ARG A 172 11.40 6.23 7.88
N MET A 173 11.94 5.22 7.18
CA MET A 173 12.04 3.85 7.68
C MET A 173 13.05 3.70 8.81
N LEU A 174 14.16 4.47 8.77
CA LEU A 174 15.22 4.40 9.75
C LEU A 174 15.11 5.45 10.85
N GLY A 175 14.32 6.52 10.64
CA GLY A 175 14.14 7.62 11.57
C GLY A 175 15.34 8.57 11.65
N TYR A 176 16.31 8.48 10.74
CA TYR A 176 17.45 9.37 10.63
C TYR A 176 17.26 10.34 9.47
N GLU A 177 17.74 11.56 9.62
CA GLU A 177 17.96 12.47 8.50
C GLU A 177 19.22 12.08 7.72
N ALA A 178 19.24 12.29 6.41
CA ALA A 178 20.40 11.96 5.57
C ALA A 178 21.68 12.65 6.06
N SER A 179 21.56 13.88 6.56
CA SER A 179 22.67 14.65 7.15
C SER A 179 23.32 13.99 8.36
N GLU A 180 22.53 13.25 9.17
CA GLU A 180 23.02 12.57 10.38
C GLU A 180 23.82 11.31 10.05
N LEU A 181 23.46 10.62 8.96
CA LEU A 181 24.13 9.38 8.55
C LEU A 181 25.23 9.61 7.51
N HIS A 182 25.26 10.74 6.84
CA HIS A 182 26.29 11.05 5.83
C HIS A 182 27.71 10.93 6.42
N GLY A 183 28.56 10.15 5.76
CA GLY A 183 29.92 9.83 6.22
C GLY A 183 29.99 8.82 7.38
N GLN A 184 28.84 8.42 7.96
CA GLN A 184 28.79 7.43 9.04
C GLN A 184 28.90 6.01 8.49
N CYS A 185 29.40 5.10 9.34
CA CYS A 185 29.46 3.68 8.98
C CYS A 185 28.05 3.07 8.93
N ARG A 186 27.75 2.26 7.90
CA ARG A 186 26.50 1.50 7.77
C ARG A 186 26.12 0.67 9.00
N LYS A 187 27.10 0.25 9.83
CA LYS A 187 26.88 -0.52 11.07
C LYS A 187 26.02 0.23 12.10
N ASN A 188 25.78 1.52 11.92
CA ASN A 188 24.91 2.28 12.79
C ASN A 188 23.43 1.85 12.65
N PHE A 189 23.00 1.40 11.46
CA PHE A 189 21.64 0.95 11.23
C PHE A 189 21.53 -0.49 10.70
N VAL A 190 22.52 -1.02 9.99
CA VAL A 190 22.51 -2.42 9.56
C VAL A 190 22.91 -3.31 10.74
N VAL A 191 21.98 -4.13 11.22
CA VAL A 191 22.23 -5.09 12.30
C VAL A 191 22.59 -6.43 11.68
N GLU A 192 23.83 -6.83 11.81
CA GLU A 192 24.29 -8.16 11.39
C GLU A 192 23.83 -9.21 12.41
N ARG A 193 23.05 -10.22 11.98
CA ARG A 193 22.74 -11.38 12.83
C ARG A 193 24.02 -12.19 13.06
N ARG A 194 24.44 -12.30 14.30
CA ARG A 194 25.68 -12.99 14.74
C ARG A 194 25.79 -14.48 14.35
N ASN A 195 24.73 -15.14 13.88
CA ASN A 195 24.69 -16.62 13.85
C ASN A 195 24.46 -17.29 12.48
N SER A 196 24.35 -16.58 11.35
CA SER A 196 23.96 -17.27 10.11
C SER A 196 24.79 -17.02 8.85
N ILE A 197 25.68 -16.04 8.83
CA ILE A 197 26.46 -15.74 7.61
C ILE A 197 27.93 -15.56 7.97
N ARG A 198 28.79 -16.34 7.30
CA ARG A 198 30.26 -16.26 7.46
C ARG A 198 30.82 -14.91 7.00
N GLU A 199 30.10 -14.18 6.14
CA GLU A 199 30.52 -12.91 5.57
C GLU A 199 29.30 -11.99 5.46
N CYS A 200 29.46 -10.71 5.84
CA CYS A 200 28.42 -9.70 5.68
C CYS A 200 28.09 -9.49 4.19
N PRO A 201 26.83 -9.61 3.75
CA PRO A 201 26.47 -9.46 2.34
C PRO A 201 26.91 -8.14 1.73
N VAL A 202 26.86 -7.04 2.48
CA VAL A 202 27.32 -5.72 2.02
C VAL A 202 28.85 -5.69 1.91
N GLU A 203 29.60 -6.33 2.83
CA GLU A 203 31.04 -6.45 2.75
C GLU A 203 31.50 -7.31 1.56
N ALA A 204 30.75 -8.41 1.31
CA ALA A 204 31.03 -9.24 0.14
C ALA A 204 30.92 -8.47 -1.17
N VAL A 205 29.91 -7.60 -1.29
CA VAL A 205 29.71 -6.74 -2.47
C VAL A 205 30.78 -5.64 -2.54
N LEU A 206 31.14 -5.02 -1.42
CA LEU A 206 32.23 -4.02 -1.36
C LEU A 206 33.58 -4.62 -1.78
N ASN A 207 33.81 -5.89 -1.49
CA ASN A 207 35.02 -6.61 -1.86
C ASN A 207 35.02 -7.12 -3.31
N GLY A 208 34.08 -6.64 -4.14
CA GLY A 208 34.00 -6.96 -5.58
C GLY A 208 33.10 -8.14 -5.90
N GLY A 209 32.24 -8.57 -4.97
CA GLY A 209 31.23 -9.60 -5.21
C GLY A 209 30.01 -9.08 -5.98
N ASP A 210 29.23 -10.05 -6.51
CA ASP A 210 27.95 -9.77 -7.16
C ASP A 210 26.90 -9.26 -6.18
N ALA A 211 25.78 -8.72 -6.73
CA ALA A 211 24.66 -8.29 -5.92
C ALA A 211 24.12 -9.40 -4.99
N ARG A 212 23.78 -9.04 -3.77
CA ARG A 212 23.29 -9.96 -2.73
C ARG A 212 21.92 -9.53 -2.25
N GLN A 213 20.99 -10.49 -2.24
CA GLN A 213 19.65 -10.32 -1.67
C GLN A 213 19.58 -11.00 -0.30
N VAL A 214 18.95 -10.31 0.65
CA VAL A 214 18.71 -10.79 2.02
C VAL A 214 17.24 -10.55 2.37
N THR A 215 16.55 -11.61 2.78
CA THR A 215 15.08 -11.57 3.01
C THR A 215 14.69 -11.56 4.50
N ASP A 216 15.65 -11.80 5.41
CA ASP A 216 15.38 -11.87 6.85
C ASP A 216 16.33 -10.97 7.65
N ALA A 217 16.58 -9.76 7.17
CA ALA A 217 17.43 -8.79 7.83
C ALA A 217 16.66 -7.92 8.82
N VAL A 218 17.42 -7.30 9.73
CA VAL A 218 16.88 -6.34 10.68
C VAL A 218 17.75 -5.08 10.63
N PHE A 219 17.13 -3.94 10.42
CA PHE A 219 17.79 -2.64 10.55
C PHE A 219 17.42 -2.00 11.89
N ARG A 220 18.30 -1.13 12.38
CA ARG A 220 18.07 -0.38 13.62
C ARG A 220 17.52 1.00 13.30
N HIS A 221 16.38 1.31 13.85
CA HIS A 221 15.80 2.64 13.82
C HIS A 221 16.50 3.56 14.84
N LYS A 222 16.52 4.86 14.62
CA LYS A 222 17.15 5.89 15.48
C LYS A 222 16.69 5.81 16.94
N ASN A 223 15.41 5.48 17.18
CA ASN A 223 14.87 5.30 18.54
C ASN A 223 15.32 3.99 19.25
N GLY A 224 16.16 3.18 18.60
CA GLY A 224 16.65 1.90 19.11
C GLY A 224 15.77 0.70 18.78
N SER A 225 14.57 0.88 18.18
CA SER A 225 13.72 -0.22 17.72
C SER A 225 14.34 -0.95 16.52
N HIS A 226 13.84 -2.15 16.27
CA HIS A 226 14.28 -2.99 15.17
C HIS A 226 13.23 -3.02 14.06
N VAL A 227 13.66 -2.70 12.84
CA VAL A 227 12.82 -2.74 11.64
C VAL A 227 13.19 -3.97 10.82
N PRO A 228 12.30 -4.96 10.68
CA PRO A 228 12.55 -6.09 9.80
C PRO A 228 12.50 -5.61 8.35
N VAL A 229 13.54 -5.96 7.58
CA VAL A 229 13.68 -5.54 6.19
C VAL A 229 14.08 -6.68 5.27
N GLU A 230 13.64 -6.59 4.04
CA GLU A 230 14.26 -7.29 2.91
C GLU A 230 15.16 -6.28 2.20
N TYR A 231 16.40 -6.64 1.86
CA TYR A 231 17.27 -5.73 1.14
C TYR A 231 18.09 -6.41 0.05
N VAL A 232 18.50 -5.59 -0.92
CA VAL A 232 19.46 -5.97 -1.95
C VAL A 232 20.65 -5.02 -1.87
N ALA A 233 21.86 -5.57 -1.75
CA ALA A 233 23.11 -4.82 -1.89
C ALA A 233 23.65 -5.05 -3.30
N SER A 234 23.85 -3.97 -4.07
CA SER A 234 24.36 -4.01 -5.44
C SER A 234 25.60 -3.14 -5.58
N PRO A 235 26.64 -3.59 -6.32
CA PRO A 235 27.83 -2.80 -6.52
C PRO A 235 27.55 -1.57 -7.41
N ILE A 236 28.14 -0.43 -7.06
CA ILE A 236 28.25 0.74 -7.95
C ILE A 236 29.60 0.61 -8.64
N GLN A 237 29.62 0.55 -9.98
CA GLN A 237 30.82 0.37 -10.78
C GLN A 237 31.08 1.58 -11.65
N ASP A 238 32.36 1.96 -11.78
CA ASP A 238 32.85 2.88 -12.78
C ASP A 238 33.84 2.10 -13.68
N GLY A 239 33.36 1.68 -14.85
CA GLY A 239 34.02 0.64 -15.65
C GLY A 239 34.09 -0.68 -14.87
N ASP A 240 35.29 -1.27 -14.76
CA ASP A 240 35.53 -2.52 -14.03
C ASP A 240 35.88 -2.29 -12.54
N ARG A 241 35.84 -1.05 -12.04
CA ARG A 241 36.23 -0.72 -10.67
C ARG A 241 35.00 -0.48 -9.79
N PRO A 242 34.83 -1.24 -8.70
CA PRO A 242 33.77 -0.93 -7.73
C PRO A 242 34.11 0.37 -6.97
N ILE A 243 33.16 1.31 -6.99
CA ILE A 243 33.30 2.61 -6.31
C ILE A 243 32.40 2.73 -5.07
N GLY A 244 31.52 1.74 -4.83
CA GLY A 244 30.62 1.74 -3.71
C GLY A 244 29.54 0.67 -3.82
N VAL A 245 28.54 0.76 -2.95
CA VAL A 245 27.38 -0.15 -2.93
C VAL A 245 26.09 0.65 -2.79
N VAL A 246 25.05 0.26 -3.52
CA VAL A 246 23.68 0.68 -3.25
C VAL A 246 22.95 -0.41 -2.49
N ILE A 247 22.34 -0.05 -1.37
CA ILE A 247 21.42 -0.90 -0.62
C ILE A 247 20.02 -0.39 -0.88
N THR A 248 19.18 -1.23 -1.51
CA THR A 248 17.74 -1.00 -1.60
C THR A 248 17.05 -1.90 -0.59
N PHE A 249 16.17 -1.35 0.23
CA PHE A 249 15.51 -2.11 1.30
C PHE A 249 14.04 -1.72 1.46
N ARG A 250 13.25 -2.69 1.89
CA ARG A 250 11.82 -2.56 2.15
C ARG A 250 11.51 -2.99 3.56
N ASP A 251 10.72 -2.18 4.27
CA ASP A 251 10.12 -2.57 5.55
C ASP A 251 9.05 -3.65 5.29
N VAL A 252 9.21 -4.79 5.99
CA VAL A 252 8.29 -5.93 5.89
C VAL A 252 7.50 -6.16 7.19
N SER A 253 7.49 -5.19 8.11
CA SER A 253 6.81 -5.27 9.40
C SER A 253 5.35 -5.63 9.24
N ASP A 254 4.60 -4.90 8.42
CA ASP A 254 3.18 -5.13 8.16
C ASP A 254 2.92 -6.51 7.56
N ARG A 255 3.78 -6.94 6.64
CA ARG A 255 3.69 -8.27 6.01
C ARG A 255 3.88 -9.38 7.04
N ILE A 256 4.88 -9.25 7.91
CA ILE A 256 5.17 -10.24 8.96
C ILE A 256 4.02 -10.26 9.98
N GLN A 257 3.47 -9.12 10.37
CA GLN A 257 2.34 -9.06 11.29
C GLN A 257 1.10 -9.74 10.71
N ARG A 258 0.76 -9.46 9.43
CA ARG A 258 -0.36 -10.14 8.75
C ARG A 258 -0.18 -11.65 8.68
N LEU A 259 1.01 -12.13 8.31
CA LEU A 259 1.30 -13.56 8.26
C LEU A 259 1.21 -14.24 9.64
N ARG A 260 1.64 -13.56 10.71
CA ARG A 260 1.50 -14.06 12.08
C ARG A 260 0.04 -14.15 12.50
N ALA A 261 -0.73 -13.08 12.28
CA ALA A 261 -2.15 -13.06 12.59
C ALA A 261 -2.92 -14.17 11.82
N GLU A 262 -2.61 -14.37 10.54
CA GLU A 262 -3.19 -15.44 9.73
C GLU A 262 -2.82 -16.84 10.29
N GLN A 263 -1.57 -17.02 10.70
CA GLN A 263 -1.12 -18.29 11.29
C GLN A 263 -1.76 -18.57 12.66
N GLU A 264 -1.97 -17.55 13.48
CA GLU A 264 -2.70 -17.64 14.74
C GLU A 264 -4.17 -18.04 14.51
N MET A 265 -4.82 -17.45 13.51
CA MET A 265 -6.19 -17.81 13.13
C MET A 265 -6.31 -19.23 12.58
N LEU A 266 -5.34 -19.69 11.78
CA LEU A 266 -5.29 -21.09 11.32
C LEU A 266 -5.13 -22.08 12.48
N THR A 267 -4.36 -21.70 13.49
CA THR A 267 -4.23 -22.49 14.72
C THR A 267 -5.55 -22.55 15.48
N ALA A 268 -6.23 -21.41 15.66
CA ALA A 268 -7.55 -21.37 16.29
C ALA A 268 -8.58 -22.23 15.56
N ARG A 269 -8.60 -22.14 14.21
CA ARG A 269 -9.42 -23.03 13.35
C ARG A 269 -9.18 -24.51 13.63
N THR A 270 -7.91 -24.91 13.70
CA THR A 270 -7.56 -26.32 13.94
C THR A 270 -8.07 -26.82 15.31
N VAL A 271 -7.95 -25.99 16.34
CA VAL A 271 -8.48 -26.30 17.67
C VAL A 271 -10.01 -26.40 17.64
N GLN A 272 -10.68 -25.43 17.00
CA GLN A 272 -12.13 -25.42 16.90
C GLN A 272 -12.67 -26.63 16.13
N GLN A 273 -12.06 -26.98 15.00
CA GLN A 273 -12.45 -28.16 14.22
C GLN A 273 -12.36 -29.48 15.03
N ALA A 274 -11.45 -29.55 15.98
CA ALA A 274 -11.35 -30.72 16.85
C ALA A 274 -12.49 -30.83 17.86
N LEU A 275 -13.28 -29.77 18.07
CA LEU A 275 -14.42 -29.73 18.99
C LEU A 275 -15.72 -30.23 18.34
N TYR A 276 -15.85 -30.16 17.01
CA TYR A 276 -17.03 -30.68 16.33
C TYR A 276 -17.08 -32.21 16.38
N PRO A 277 -18.30 -32.79 16.27
CA PRO A 277 -18.46 -34.25 16.21
C PRO A 277 -17.65 -34.84 15.08
N LYS A 278 -16.84 -35.89 15.39
CA LYS A 278 -16.02 -36.60 14.39
C LYS A 278 -16.80 -37.63 13.61
N PHE A 279 -17.87 -38.12 14.20
CA PHE A 279 -18.71 -39.18 13.62
C PHE A 279 -20.18 -38.88 13.88
N ASP A 280 -21.00 -39.24 12.93
CA ASP A 280 -22.46 -39.25 13.10
C ASP A 280 -22.85 -40.27 14.16
N PRO A 281 -23.82 -39.96 15.05
CA PRO A 281 -24.22 -40.89 16.11
C PRO A 281 -25.02 -42.05 15.56
N VAL A 282 -24.82 -43.23 16.14
CA VAL A 282 -25.60 -44.45 15.80
C VAL A 282 -26.73 -44.58 16.84
N VAL A 283 -27.96 -44.36 16.42
CA VAL A 283 -29.16 -44.47 17.28
C VAL A 283 -30.17 -45.39 16.59
N ALA A 284 -30.67 -46.37 17.33
CA ALA A 284 -31.66 -47.32 16.78
C ALA A 284 -32.93 -46.57 16.33
N GLY A 285 -33.37 -46.80 15.10
CA GLY A 285 -34.55 -46.17 14.51
C GLY A 285 -34.31 -44.79 13.91
N PHE A 286 -33.05 -44.30 13.90
CA PHE A 286 -32.72 -42.97 13.33
C PHE A 286 -31.44 -43.01 12.49
N GLU A 287 -31.45 -42.28 11.40
CA GLU A 287 -30.24 -41.85 10.70
C GLU A 287 -30.02 -40.39 10.97
N ILE A 288 -28.81 -40.01 11.45
CA ILE A 288 -28.46 -38.66 11.82
C ILE A 288 -27.17 -38.28 11.13
N SER A 289 -27.10 -37.10 10.55
CA SER A 289 -25.88 -36.56 9.98
C SER A 289 -25.81 -35.03 10.13
N GLY A 290 -24.64 -34.53 10.51
CA GLY A 290 -24.40 -33.09 10.70
C GLY A 290 -23.14 -32.61 9.99
N THR A 291 -23.13 -31.36 9.58
CA THR A 291 -21.96 -30.69 8.99
C THR A 291 -21.97 -29.20 9.29
N THR A 292 -20.78 -28.61 9.30
CA THR A 292 -20.57 -27.16 9.31
C THR A 292 -19.55 -26.74 8.26
N HIS A 293 -19.78 -25.62 7.61
CA HIS A 293 -18.92 -25.01 6.62
C HIS A 293 -18.71 -23.55 6.97
N PRO A 294 -17.59 -23.20 7.63
CA PRO A 294 -17.28 -21.84 8.00
C PRO A 294 -17.17 -20.90 6.80
N ALA A 295 -17.68 -19.68 6.92
CA ALA A 295 -17.49 -18.58 5.96
C ALA A 295 -16.11 -17.96 6.06
N SER A 296 -15.52 -18.00 7.26
CA SER A 296 -14.18 -17.48 7.56
C SER A 296 -13.24 -18.57 8.06
N LEU A 297 -12.10 -18.19 8.65
CA LEU A 297 -11.17 -19.16 9.24
C LEU A 297 -11.75 -19.85 10.47
N THR A 298 -12.59 -19.16 11.25
CA THR A 298 -13.28 -19.67 12.44
C THR A 298 -14.77 -19.43 12.29
N SER A 299 -15.61 -20.17 13.03
CA SER A 299 -17.06 -20.20 12.93
C SER A 299 -17.73 -19.84 14.26
N GLY A 300 -18.78 -19.02 14.21
CA GLY A 300 -19.73 -18.85 15.31
C GLY A 300 -20.70 -20.01 15.46
N ASP A 301 -20.92 -20.73 14.35
CA ASP A 301 -21.83 -21.87 14.32
C ASP A 301 -21.39 -23.05 15.18
N TYR A 302 -22.36 -23.68 15.78
CA TYR A 302 -22.19 -24.82 16.64
C TYR A 302 -23.20 -25.92 16.34
N TYR A 303 -22.76 -27.16 16.20
CA TYR A 303 -23.62 -28.33 16.30
C TYR A 303 -22.95 -29.43 17.13
N ASP A 304 -23.77 -30.22 17.82
CA ASP A 304 -23.26 -31.30 18.67
C ASP A 304 -24.24 -32.45 18.84
N PHE A 305 -23.71 -33.62 19.23
CA PHE A 305 -24.43 -34.80 19.60
C PHE A 305 -24.04 -35.20 21.03
N ILE A 306 -24.95 -35.07 21.97
CA ILE A 306 -24.70 -35.23 23.41
C ILE A 306 -25.55 -36.38 23.94
N THR A 307 -24.93 -37.45 24.41
CA THR A 307 -25.63 -38.52 25.08
C THR A 307 -25.80 -38.17 26.55
N THR A 308 -27.05 -38.17 27.03
CA THR A 308 -27.39 -37.89 28.43
C THR A 308 -27.24 -39.12 29.29
N THR A 309 -27.24 -38.99 30.61
CA THR A 309 -27.04 -40.09 31.57
C THR A 309 -28.14 -41.14 31.55
N ASP A 310 -29.35 -40.78 31.09
CA ASP A 310 -30.50 -41.71 30.91
C ASP A 310 -30.48 -42.40 29.54
N GLY A 311 -29.46 -42.15 28.72
CA GLY A 311 -29.24 -42.79 27.41
C GLY A 311 -29.99 -42.12 26.25
N ALA A 312 -30.65 -40.97 26.46
CA ALA A 312 -31.22 -40.22 25.36
C ALA A 312 -30.12 -39.45 24.59
N LEU A 313 -30.40 -39.09 23.36
CA LEU A 313 -29.52 -38.24 22.55
C LEU A 313 -30.08 -36.83 22.45
N VAL A 314 -29.28 -35.84 22.85
CA VAL A 314 -29.57 -34.43 22.58
C VAL A 314 -28.74 -33.96 21.40
N ILE A 315 -29.41 -33.40 20.40
CA ILE A 315 -28.85 -32.83 19.19
C ILE A 315 -29.01 -31.33 19.28
N VAL A 316 -27.93 -30.61 19.06
CA VAL A 316 -27.88 -29.16 19.22
C VAL A 316 -27.38 -28.50 17.95
N VAL A 317 -28.03 -27.41 17.57
CA VAL A 317 -27.53 -26.47 16.55
C VAL A 317 -27.65 -25.06 17.13
N GLY A 318 -26.65 -24.25 17.00
CA GLY A 318 -26.62 -22.88 17.49
C GLY A 318 -25.71 -22.00 16.66
N ASP A 319 -25.89 -20.71 16.84
CA ASP A 319 -25.08 -19.67 16.20
C ASP A 319 -24.84 -18.53 17.17
N VAL A 320 -23.60 -18.07 17.24
CA VAL A 320 -23.15 -16.93 18.04
C VAL A 320 -23.10 -15.69 17.14
N SER A 321 -23.80 -14.64 17.51
CA SER A 321 -23.89 -13.40 16.76
C SER A 321 -22.53 -12.83 16.36
N GLY A 322 -22.35 -12.50 15.06
CA GLY A 322 -21.13 -11.95 14.48
C GLY A 322 -20.22 -13.01 13.89
N HIS A 323 -19.01 -12.62 13.49
CA HIS A 323 -18.05 -13.51 12.83
C HIS A 323 -16.62 -13.31 13.32
N GLY A 324 -15.77 -14.30 13.11
CA GLY A 324 -14.36 -14.26 13.46
C GLY A 324 -14.04 -14.92 14.79
N LEU A 325 -12.93 -14.50 15.43
CA LEU A 325 -12.38 -15.19 16.60
C LEU A 325 -13.25 -15.05 17.85
N GLY A 326 -13.86 -13.87 18.08
CA GLY A 326 -14.71 -13.62 19.25
C GLY A 326 -15.87 -14.63 19.30
N PRO A 327 -16.82 -14.65 18.32
CA PRO A 327 -17.90 -15.63 18.27
C PRO A 327 -17.42 -17.09 18.34
N ALA A 328 -16.28 -17.38 17.74
CA ALA A 328 -15.70 -18.73 17.80
C ALA A 328 -15.30 -19.16 19.23
N LEU A 329 -14.83 -18.26 20.07
CA LEU A 329 -14.50 -18.52 21.48
C LEU A 329 -15.78 -18.68 22.32
N GLU A 330 -16.77 -17.83 22.10
CA GLU A 330 -18.07 -17.92 22.78
C GLU A 330 -18.82 -19.22 22.41
N MET A 331 -18.66 -19.70 21.17
CA MET A 331 -19.16 -21.01 20.76
C MET A 331 -18.50 -22.14 21.58
N VAL A 332 -17.18 -22.05 21.82
CA VAL A 332 -16.47 -23.05 22.64
C VAL A 332 -16.97 -23.05 24.07
N GLU A 333 -17.22 -21.87 24.66
CA GLU A 333 -17.78 -21.72 25.98
C GLU A 333 -19.20 -22.27 26.08
N THR A 334 -20.08 -21.87 25.13
CA THR A 334 -21.45 -22.38 24.98
C THR A 334 -21.47 -23.91 24.95
N ARG A 335 -20.64 -24.48 24.09
CA ARG A 335 -20.49 -25.94 23.96
C ARG A 335 -20.05 -26.61 25.29
N ALA A 336 -19.00 -26.10 25.92
CA ALA A 336 -18.45 -26.68 27.14
C ALA A 336 -19.46 -26.64 28.31
N SER A 337 -20.11 -25.49 28.48
CA SER A 337 -21.10 -25.26 29.47
C SER A 337 -22.34 -26.14 29.27
N LEU A 338 -22.88 -26.20 28.02
CA LEU A 338 -24.04 -27.01 27.69
C LEU A 338 -23.78 -28.51 27.92
N ARG A 339 -22.62 -29.02 27.46
CA ARG A 339 -22.24 -30.42 27.69
C ARG A 339 -22.14 -30.77 29.17
N THR A 340 -21.62 -29.87 29.99
CA THR A 340 -21.51 -30.05 31.42
C THR A 340 -22.89 -30.05 32.07
N ILE A 341 -23.78 -29.13 31.71
CA ILE A 341 -25.14 -29.03 32.24
C ILE A 341 -25.93 -30.27 31.87
N LEU A 342 -25.94 -30.70 30.60
CA LEU A 342 -26.68 -31.88 30.11
C LEU A 342 -26.16 -33.22 30.68
N HIS A 343 -24.99 -33.22 31.31
CA HIS A 343 -24.53 -34.41 32.04
C HIS A 343 -25.35 -34.65 33.34
N TYR A 344 -25.88 -33.58 33.93
CA TYR A 344 -26.61 -33.65 35.18
C TYR A 344 -28.12 -33.36 35.06
N GLU A 345 -28.49 -32.66 33.96
CA GLU A 345 -29.86 -32.22 33.70
C GLU A 345 -30.42 -32.93 32.45
N THR A 346 -31.58 -33.56 32.62
CA THR A 346 -32.25 -34.28 31.52
C THR A 346 -33.32 -33.45 30.82
N ASP A 347 -33.87 -32.46 31.51
CA ASP A 347 -34.79 -31.49 30.89
C ASP A 347 -34.00 -30.41 30.13
N ILE A 348 -34.22 -30.38 28.82
CA ILE A 348 -33.46 -29.48 27.95
C ILE A 348 -33.85 -28.00 28.11
N GLY A 349 -35.08 -27.70 28.52
CA GLY A 349 -35.50 -26.32 28.83
C GLY A 349 -34.81 -25.81 30.09
N VAL A 350 -34.76 -26.63 31.16
CA VAL A 350 -33.99 -26.30 32.36
C VAL A 350 -32.50 -26.18 32.04
N ALA A 351 -31.98 -27.05 31.19
CA ALA A 351 -30.58 -26.98 30.75
C ALA A 351 -30.25 -25.67 30.01
N LEU A 352 -31.14 -25.22 29.11
CA LEU A 352 -30.98 -23.93 28.43
C LEU A 352 -31.10 -22.75 29.36
N SER A 353 -32.00 -22.80 30.33
CA SER A 353 -32.12 -21.74 31.36
C SER A 353 -30.85 -21.58 32.18
N ARG A 354 -30.23 -22.70 32.57
CA ARG A 354 -28.92 -22.67 33.28
C ARG A 354 -27.78 -22.18 32.39
N LEU A 355 -27.77 -22.59 31.11
CA LEU A 355 -26.80 -22.10 30.16
C LEU A 355 -26.96 -20.59 29.97
N ASN A 356 -28.19 -20.10 29.82
CA ASN A 356 -28.46 -18.67 29.68
C ASN A 356 -27.95 -17.88 30.89
N HIS A 357 -28.12 -18.40 32.09
CA HIS A 357 -27.58 -17.77 33.30
C HIS A 357 -26.06 -17.60 33.25
N VAL A 358 -25.32 -18.58 32.74
CA VAL A 358 -23.87 -18.50 32.54
C VAL A 358 -23.57 -17.43 31.48
N LEU A 359 -24.15 -17.55 30.28
CA LEU A 359 -23.86 -16.68 29.17
C LEU A 359 -24.25 -15.22 29.39
N SER A 360 -25.34 -14.96 30.13
CA SER A 360 -25.77 -13.58 30.47
C SER A 360 -24.76 -12.83 31.35
N ASN A 361 -23.88 -13.54 32.08
CA ASN A 361 -22.83 -12.95 32.88
C ASN A 361 -21.49 -12.82 32.17
N ASP A 362 -21.21 -13.71 31.19
CA ASP A 362 -19.88 -13.87 30.63
C ASP A 362 -19.77 -13.28 29.19
N LEU A 363 -20.89 -13.25 28.42
CA LEU A 363 -20.88 -12.72 27.07
C LEU A 363 -20.58 -11.21 27.03
N PRO A 364 -19.78 -10.75 26.10
CA PRO A 364 -19.56 -9.33 25.83
C PRO A 364 -20.86 -8.59 25.47
N GLU A 365 -20.96 -7.31 25.81
CA GLU A 365 -22.13 -6.48 25.54
C GLU A 365 -22.47 -6.48 24.01
N GLY A 366 -23.73 -6.82 23.72
CA GLY A 366 -24.23 -6.90 22.34
C GLY A 366 -24.03 -8.25 21.64
N MET A 367 -23.37 -9.22 22.27
CA MET A 367 -23.31 -10.59 21.78
C MET A 367 -24.44 -11.44 22.37
N PHE A 368 -24.91 -12.38 21.57
CA PHE A 368 -25.96 -13.35 21.98
C PHE A 368 -25.77 -14.67 21.21
N VAL A 369 -26.42 -15.71 21.69
CA VAL A 369 -26.39 -17.02 21.05
C VAL A 369 -27.81 -17.44 20.71
N THR A 370 -28.05 -17.84 19.45
CA THR A 370 -29.24 -18.59 19.08
C THR A 370 -28.95 -20.08 19.21
N LEU A 371 -29.88 -20.86 19.79
CA LEU A 371 -29.64 -22.27 19.98
C LEU A 371 -30.95 -23.07 19.89
N PHE A 372 -30.90 -24.21 19.20
CA PHE A 372 -31.96 -25.20 19.14
C PHE A 372 -31.44 -26.54 19.68
N ALA A 373 -32.17 -27.14 20.60
CA ALA A 373 -31.84 -28.43 21.16
C ALA A 373 -33.02 -29.39 21.00
N VAL A 374 -32.77 -30.56 20.43
CA VAL A 374 -33.74 -31.67 20.33
C VAL A 374 -33.27 -32.84 21.18
N ARG A 375 -34.13 -33.35 22.05
CA ARG A 375 -33.89 -34.60 22.77
C ARG A 375 -34.74 -35.68 22.17
N LEU A 376 -34.07 -36.71 21.60
CA LEU A 376 -34.70 -37.89 21.01
C LEU A 376 -34.87 -38.99 22.06
N ASP A 377 -36.06 -39.58 22.11
CA ASP A 377 -36.32 -40.82 22.83
C ASP A 377 -36.51 -42.00 21.86
N PRO A 378 -35.44 -42.79 21.60
CA PRO A 378 -35.54 -43.93 20.67
C PRO A 378 -36.52 -45.01 21.08
N ARG A 379 -36.81 -45.13 22.39
CA ARG A 379 -37.73 -46.18 22.90
C ARG A 379 -39.19 -45.82 22.65
N ARG A 380 -39.51 -44.48 22.79
CA ARG A 380 -40.87 -43.99 22.59
C ARG A 380 -41.13 -43.55 21.14
N GLN A 381 -40.07 -43.49 20.31
CA GLN A 381 -40.13 -42.87 19.01
C GLN A 381 -40.77 -41.48 19.08
N SER A 382 -40.22 -40.64 19.94
CA SER A 382 -40.69 -39.27 20.15
C SER A 382 -39.54 -38.31 20.32
N MET A 383 -39.82 -37.03 20.20
CA MET A 383 -38.88 -35.97 20.49
C MET A 383 -39.53 -34.87 21.34
N VAL A 384 -38.72 -34.20 22.13
CA VAL A 384 -39.01 -32.91 22.69
C VAL A 384 -37.93 -31.93 22.21
N TYR A 385 -38.24 -30.63 22.18
CA TYR A 385 -37.26 -29.60 21.80
C TYR A 385 -37.39 -28.36 22.67
N THR A 386 -36.36 -27.54 22.63
CA THR A 386 -36.34 -26.18 23.16
C THR A 386 -35.55 -25.30 22.20
N SER A 387 -35.96 -24.05 22.06
CA SER A 387 -35.33 -23.10 21.13
C SER A 387 -35.14 -21.75 21.78
N ALA A 388 -33.92 -21.27 21.72
CA ALA A 388 -33.51 -19.92 22.12
C ALA A 388 -33.33 -19.04 20.88
N GLY A 389 -34.41 -18.52 20.32
CA GLY A 389 -34.38 -17.59 19.16
C GLY A 389 -33.90 -18.20 17.84
N HIS A 390 -33.66 -19.50 17.77
CA HIS A 390 -33.13 -20.15 16.56
C HIS A 390 -34.26 -20.56 15.64
N GLN A 391 -34.29 -20.06 14.39
CA GLN A 391 -35.51 -20.07 13.55
C GLN A 391 -35.52 -21.09 12.40
N ALA A 392 -34.39 -21.68 12.04
CA ALA A 392 -34.30 -22.49 10.82
C ALA A 392 -34.55 -23.99 11.05
N ASN A 393 -35.61 -24.37 11.81
CA ASN A 393 -35.88 -25.74 12.21
C ASN A 393 -37.19 -26.24 11.61
N ILE A 394 -37.17 -27.42 11.00
CA ILE A 394 -38.24 -27.95 10.16
C ILE A 394 -38.52 -29.42 10.54
N LEU A 395 -39.81 -29.76 10.66
CA LEU A 395 -40.29 -31.12 10.73
C LEU A 395 -41.12 -31.42 9.48
N PHE A 396 -40.69 -32.44 8.75
CA PHE A 396 -41.47 -33.11 7.68
C PHE A 396 -42.17 -34.30 8.29
N HIS A 397 -43.47 -34.25 8.38
CA HIS A 397 -44.32 -35.33 8.83
C HIS A 397 -45.22 -35.76 7.68
N SER A 398 -44.96 -36.95 7.09
CA SER A 398 -45.59 -37.34 5.84
C SER A 398 -45.44 -36.31 4.73
N ASP A 399 -46.53 -35.67 4.24
CA ASP A 399 -46.50 -34.61 3.25
C ASP A 399 -46.63 -33.19 3.88
N GLU A 400 -46.89 -33.16 5.17
CA GLU A 400 -46.97 -31.90 5.94
C GLU A 400 -45.60 -31.44 6.37
N VAL A 401 -45.42 -30.15 6.36
CA VAL A 401 -44.21 -29.51 6.81
C VAL A 401 -44.53 -28.43 7.83
N SER A 402 -43.97 -28.55 9.00
CA SER A 402 -44.14 -27.58 10.08
C SER A 402 -42.82 -26.98 10.50
N ARG A 403 -42.86 -25.71 10.89
CA ARG A 403 -41.76 -25.08 11.60
C ARG A 403 -41.77 -25.49 13.06
N LEU A 404 -40.60 -25.69 13.62
CA LEU A 404 -40.45 -25.84 15.07
C LEU A 404 -40.14 -24.46 15.63
N ASP A 405 -41.17 -23.81 16.17
CA ASP A 405 -41.08 -22.41 16.60
C ASP A 405 -40.20 -22.24 17.84
N SER A 406 -39.66 -21.04 18.04
CA SER A 406 -38.87 -20.74 19.22
C SER A 406 -39.69 -20.81 20.49
N THR A 407 -39.15 -21.41 21.56
CA THR A 407 -39.75 -21.52 22.86
C THR A 407 -39.28 -20.42 23.85
N GLY A 408 -38.32 -19.61 23.44
CA GLY A 408 -37.77 -18.53 24.25
C GLY A 408 -36.99 -17.51 23.40
N THR A 409 -36.46 -16.49 24.06
CA THR A 409 -35.58 -15.46 23.46
C THR A 409 -34.19 -16.04 23.20
N VAL A 410 -33.27 -15.27 22.59
CA VAL A 410 -31.87 -15.65 22.42
C VAL A 410 -31.17 -15.73 23.79
N LEU A 411 -30.09 -16.52 23.88
CA LEU A 411 -29.27 -16.64 25.09
C LEU A 411 -28.32 -15.45 25.24
N GLY A 412 -28.00 -15.08 26.48
CA GLY A 412 -27.01 -14.10 26.83
C GLY A 412 -27.52 -12.66 26.93
N ILE A 413 -28.79 -12.36 26.60
CA ILE A 413 -29.34 -11.00 26.71
C ILE A 413 -29.99 -10.73 28.06
N SER A 414 -30.75 -11.67 28.58
CA SER A 414 -31.49 -11.53 29.85
C SER A 414 -31.68 -12.86 30.55
N ASP A 415 -31.48 -12.87 31.85
CA ASP A 415 -31.66 -14.06 32.70
C ASP A 415 -33.09 -14.18 33.28
N GLU A 416 -34.00 -13.27 32.94
CA GLU A 416 -35.30 -13.16 33.62
C GLU A 416 -36.33 -14.21 33.17
N ASN A 417 -36.17 -14.79 31.95
CA ASN A 417 -37.16 -15.71 31.40
C ASN A 417 -36.60 -17.15 31.29
N PRO A 418 -37.24 -18.12 31.92
CA PRO A 418 -36.84 -19.52 31.78
C PRO A 418 -37.20 -20.04 30.40
N PHE A 419 -36.42 -20.98 29.89
CA PHE A 419 -36.72 -21.72 28.67
C PHE A 419 -37.60 -22.91 28.98
N GLU A 420 -38.65 -23.09 28.18
CA GLU A 420 -39.56 -24.21 28.31
C GLU A 420 -39.23 -25.33 27.30
N THR A 421 -39.41 -26.57 27.70
CA THR A 421 -39.37 -27.70 26.80
C THR A 421 -40.74 -27.81 26.11
N ALA A 422 -40.75 -27.84 24.77
CA ALA A 422 -41.97 -28.02 23.99
C ALA A 422 -42.62 -29.35 24.28
N ALA A 423 -43.91 -29.43 24.00
CA ALA A 423 -44.68 -30.69 24.14
C ALA A 423 -44.05 -31.83 23.34
N GLU A 424 -44.18 -33.05 23.86
CA GLU A 424 -43.70 -34.26 23.23
C GLU A 424 -44.35 -34.48 21.85
N ILE A 425 -43.53 -34.67 20.82
CA ILE A 425 -43.96 -34.92 19.43
C ILE A 425 -43.68 -36.37 19.12
N PRO A 426 -44.71 -37.16 18.81
CA PRO A 426 -44.50 -38.52 18.31
C PRO A 426 -43.89 -38.49 16.91
N LEU A 427 -42.98 -39.42 16.66
CA LEU A 427 -42.27 -39.55 15.38
C LEU A 427 -42.65 -40.85 14.70
N HIS A 428 -42.78 -40.79 13.37
CA HIS A 428 -43.17 -41.94 12.55
C HIS A 428 -42.09 -42.25 11.53
N SER A 429 -42.02 -43.49 11.09
CA SER A 429 -41.08 -43.89 10.03
C SER A 429 -41.26 -43.01 8.79
N GLY A 430 -40.18 -42.47 8.27
CA GLY A 430 -40.17 -41.54 7.14
C GLY A 430 -40.22 -40.06 7.52
N ASP A 431 -40.42 -39.70 8.82
CA ASP A 431 -40.31 -38.33 9.29
C ASP A 431 -38.86 -37.82 9.18
N LEU A 432 -38.74 -36.54 8.89
CA LEU A 432 -37.45 -35.90 8.72
C LEU A 432 -37.41 -34.56 9.48
N ILE A 433 -36.39 -34.40 10.29
CA ILE A 433 -36.15 -33.15 11.01
C ILE A 433 -34.90 -32.52 10.42
N VAL A 434 -34.98 -31.24 10.06
CA VAL A 434 -33.89 -30.44 9.56
C VAL A 434 -33.62 -29.31 10.55
N LEU A 435 -32.45 -29.29 11.10
CA LEU A 435 -31.94 -28.21 11.94
C LEU A 435 -30.87 -27.48 11.15
N ALA A 436 -30.97 -26.16 11.03
CA ALA A 436 -30.02 -25.39 10.23
C ALA A 436 -29.81 -24.00 10.83
N THR A 437 -28.64 -23.44 10.59
CA THR A 437 -28.38 -22.02 10.84
C THR A 437 -28.88 -21.19 9.67
N ASP A 438 -28.99 -19.88 9.88
CA ASP A 438 -29.50 -18.92 8.90
C ASP A 438 -28.62 -18.77 7.66
N GLY A 439 -27.30 -19.08 7.76
CA GLY A 439 -26.39 -19.05 6.64
C GLY A 439 -26.80 -19.91 5.42
N ILE A 440 -27.64 -20.96 5.64
CA ILE A 440 -28.26 -21.70 4.53
C ILE A 440 -29.29 -20.82 3.80
N MET A 441 -30.15 -20.15 4.56
CA MET A 441 -31.26 -19.39 3.96
C MET A 441 -30.80 -18.01 3.48
N GLU A 442 -29.79 -17.42 4.12
CA GLU A 442 -29.25 -16.10 3.81
C GLU A 442 -28.17 -16.14 2.73
N GLN A 443 -27.80 -17.33 2.24
CA GLN A 443 -26.86 -17.43 1.13
C GLN A 443 -27.42 -16.66 -0.07
N MET A 444 -26.59 -15.76 -0.61
CA MET A 444 -26.95 -14.88 -1.73
C MET A 444 -26.52 -15.48 -3.08
N SER A 445 -27.32 -15.21 -4.11
CA SER A 445 -26.93 -15.43 -5.51
C SER A 445 -25.90 -14.38 -5.95
N PRO A 446 -25.18 -14.61 -7.07
CA PRO A 446 -24.51 -13.55 -7.77
C PRO A 446 -25.51 -12.43 -8.17
N PRO A 447 -25.06 -11.17 -8.29
CA PRO A 447 -25.91 -10.10 -8.76
C PRO A 447 -26.35 -10.37 -10.21
N ASN A 448 -27.64 -10.13 -10.50
CA ASN A 448 -28.19 -10.18 -11.84
C ASN A 448 -27.73 -8.98 -12.70
N GLU A 449 -28.19 -8.89 -13.94
CA GLU A 449 -27.86 -7.77 -14.86
C GLU A 449 -28.27 -6.37 -14.32
N HIS A 450 -29.16 -6.33 -13.31
CA HIS A 450 -29.61 -5.11 -12.63
C HIS A 450 -28.87 -4.85 -11.30
N GLY A 451 -27.91 -5.71 -10.91
CA GLY A 451 -27.16 -5.61 -9.67
C GLY A 451 -27.92 -6.15 -8.43
N GLU A 452 -29.07 -6.82 -8.62
CA GLU A 452 -29.87 -7.38 -7.55
C GLU A 452 -29.41 -8.80 -7.22
N THR A 453 -29.45 -9.16 -5.94
CA THR A 453 -29.12 -10.51 -5.41
C THR A 453 -30.37 -11.12 -4.80
N GLU A 454 -30.50 -12.42 -4.88
CA GLU A 454 -31.56 -13.17 -4.24
C GLU A 454 -31.00 -14.00 -3.09
N LEU A 455 -31.84 -14.28 -2.09
CA LEU A 455 -31.55 -15.24 -1.03
C LEU A 455 -31.91 -16.67 -1.49
N PHE A 456 -31.18 -17.66 -1.05
CA PHE A 456 -31.55 -19.07 -1.22
C PHE A 456 -32.92 -19.32 -0.59
N GLY A 457 -33.09 -18.88 0.62
CA GLY A 457 -34.35 -18.74 1.31
C GLY A 457 -35.03 -20.06 1.67
N TRP A 458 -36.12 -19.89 2.39
CA TRP A 458 -36.93 -21.00 2.90
C TRP A 458 -37.42 -21.97 1.82
N ASN A 459 -37.98 -21.41 0.72
CA ASN A 459 -38.63 -22.24 -0.32
C ASN A 459 -37.62 -23.18 -1.01
N ARG A 460 -36.42 -22.71 -1.34
CA ARG A 460 -35.40 -23.53 -1.98
C ARG A 460 -34.83 -24.57 -1.00
N THR A 461 -34.68 -24.23 0.28
CA THR A 461 -34.29 -25.17 1.33
C THR A 461 -35.27 -26.31 1.42
N MET A 462 -36.57 -25.99 1.51
CA MET A 462 -37.65 -26.96 1.57
C MET A 462 -37.72 -27.85 0.33
N GLN A 463 -37.57 -27.26 -0.85
CA GLN A 463 -37.59 -28.00 -2.13
C GLN A 463 -36.43 -28.99 -2.19
N SER A 464 -35.20 -28.54 -1.90
CA SER A 464 -34.01 -29.43 -1.90
C SER A 464 -34.17 -30.62 -0.98
N VAL A 465 -34.65 -30.38 0.26
CA VAL A 465 -34.86 -31.47 1.22
C VAL A 465 -36.00 -32.41 0.74
N ARG A 466 -37.13 -31.90 0.25
CA ARG A 466 -38.28 -32.68 -0.22
C ARG A 466 -37.94 -33.61 -1.40
N GLU A 467 -37.15 -33.11 -2.34
CA GLU A 467 -36.70 -33.88 -3.51
C GLU A 467 -35.83 -35.07 -3.14
N HIS A 468 -35.10 -34.98 -2.02
CA HIS A 468 -34.14 -36.00 -1.60
C HIS A 468 -34.54 -36.77 -0.33
N ARG A 469 -35.76 -36.52 0.24
CA ARG A 469 -36.20 -37.08 1.55
C ARG A 469 -36.10 -38.58 1.70
N HIS A 470 -36.19 -39.31 0.58
CA HIS A 470 -36.10 -40.79 0.55
C HIS A 470 -34.66 -41.31 0.64
N ARG A 471 -33.66 -40.43 0.48
CA ARG A 471 -32.23 -40.79 0.57
C ARG A 471 -31.79 -40.92 2.04
N PRO A 472 -30.61 -41.54 2.29
CA PRO A 472 -29.98 -41.49 3.61
C PRO A 472 -29.76 -40.07 4.12
N ALA A 473 -29.79 -39.84 5.44
CA ALA A 473 -29.64 -38.54 6.06
C ALA A 473 -28.38 -37.77 5.58
N LYS A 474 -27.27 -38.48 5.45
CA LYS A 474 -26.00 -37.94 4.93
C LYS A 474 -26.10 -37.48 3.48
N GLU A 475 -26.82 -38.16 2.66
CA GLU A 475 -27.00 -37.79 1.25
C GLU A 475 -27.91 -36.58 1.12
N ILE A 476 -28.98 -36.50 1.91
CA ILE A 476 -29.87 -35.32 1.98
C ILE A 476 -29.05 -34.07 2.38
N LEU A 477 -28.25 -34.18 3.44
CA LEU A 477 -27.39 -33.11 3.93
C LEU A 477 -26.39 -32.65 2.84
N ASN A 478 -25.70 -33.57 2.20
CA ASN A 478 -24.75 -33.27 1.14
C ASN A 478 -25.42 -32.57 -0.07
N ARG A 479 -26.62 -32.98 -0.43
CA ARG A 479 -27.41 -32.35 -1.50
C ARG A 479 -27.84 -30.94 -1.16
N LEU A 480 -28.34 -30.72 0.04
CA LEU A 480 -28.71 -29.40 0.51
C LEU A 480 -27.49 -28.45 0.45
N CYS A 481 -26.36 -28.86 1.00
CA CYS A 481 -25.13 -28.05 0.94
C CYS A 481 -24.64 -27.82 -0.51
N HIS A 482 -24.81 -28.81 -1.39
CA HIS A 482 -24.47 -28.68 -2.81
C HIS A 482 -25.37 -27.65 -3.50
N ASP A 483 -26.68 -27.70 -3.25
CA ASP A 483 -27.66 -26.78 -3.86
C ASP A 483 -27.43 -25.34 -3.39
N VAL A 484 -27.09 -25.11 -2.11
CA VAL A 484 -26.70 -23.81 -1.55
C VAL A 484 -25.45 -23.27 -2.27
N ARG A 485 -24.40 -24.10 -2.40
CA ARG A 485 -23.18 -23.69 -3.11
C ARG A 485 -23.41 -23.42 -4.59
N ARG A 486 -24.23 -24.24 -5.25
CA ARG A 486 -24.59 -24.05 -6.66
C ARG A 486 -25.38 -22.77 -6.88
N PHE A 487 -26.27 -22.42 -5.95
CA PHE A 487 -27.01 -21.17 -5.99
C PHE A 487 -26.11 -19.96 -5.81
N ALA A 488 -25.07 -20.06 -4.96
CA ALA A 488 -24.07 -19.04 -4.79
C ALA A 488 -23.24 -18.78 -6.05
N ASP A 489 -23.04 -19.78 -6.92
CA ASP A 489 -22.32 -19.71 -8.21
C ASP A 489 -21.05 -18.83 -8.17
N GLY A 490 -20.20 -19.03 -7.12
CA GLY A 490 -18.98 -18.26 -6.89
C GLY A 490 -19.13 -16.97 -6.11
N ALA A 491 -20.34 -16.58 -5.69
CA ALA A 491 -20.52 -15.51 -4.70
C ALA A 491 -19.90 -15.94 -3.37
N SER A 492 -19.30 -14.98 -2.64
CA SER A 492 -18.69 -15.27 -1.34
C SER A 492 -19.76 -15.70 -0.33
N GLN A 493 -19.45 -16.77 0.40
CA GLN A 493 -20.22 -17.16 1.57
C GLN A 493 -20.09 -16.05 2.63
N LYS A 494 -21.22 -15.47 3.05
CA LYS A 494 -21.23 -14.35 4.02
C LYS A 494 -21.33 -14.82 5.45
N ASP A 495 -21.97 -15.96 5.68
CA ASP A 495 -22.18 -16.52 6.99
C ASP A 495 -21.87 -18.01 7.01
N ASP A 496 -21.69 -18.57 8.21
CA ASP A 496 -21.41 -19.97 8.42
C ASP A 496 -22.61 -20.83 8.02
N VAL A 497 -22.38 -21.96 7.41
CA VAL A 497 -23.43 -22.89 6.94
C VAL A 497 -23.37 -24.16 7.77
N THR A 498 -24.32 -24.34 8.68
CA THR A 498 -24.40 -25.52 9.52
C THR A 498 -25.79 -26.16 9.40
N ALA A 499 -25.82 -27.48 9.28
CA ALA A 499 -27.06 -28.23 9.28
C ALA A 499 -26.90 -29.61 9.91
N VAL A 500 -28.00 -30.09 10.50
CA VAL A 500 -28.16 -31.46 10.96
C VAL A 500 -29.46 -32.04 10.39
N ILE A 501 -29.40 -33.23 9.82
CA ILE A 501 -30.53 -34.00 9.32
C ILE A 501 -30.75 -35.16 10.25
N ILE A 502 -32.01 -35.34 10.71
CA ILE A 502 -32.46 -36.48 11.52
C ILE A 502 -33.59 -37.14 10.76
N LYS A 503 -33.39 -38.38 10.35
CA LYS A 503 -34.37 -39.19 9.62
C LYS A 503 -34.83 -40.34 10.49
N VAL A 504 -36.14 -40.55 10.61
CA VAL A 504 -36.77 -41.67 11.31
C VAL A 504 -36.87 -42.84 10.35
N LEU A 505 -36.38 -44.01 10.78
CA LEU A 505 -36.34 -45.25 9.97
C LEU A 505 -37.61 -46.08 10.09
#